data_70f869f741cbdef3a7d9402e3a0ef1e7
#
_entry.id   70f869f741cbdef3a7d9402e3a0ef1e7
#
_cell.length_a   1.000
_cell.length_b   1.000
_cell.length_c   1.000
_cell.angle_alpha   90.00
_cell.angle_beta   90.00
_cell.angle_gamma   90.00
#
_symmetry.space_group_name_H-M   'P 1'
#
loop_
_entity.id
_entity.type
_entity.pdbx_description
1 polymer ?
#
loop_
_entity_poly.entity_id
_entity_poly.type
_entity_poly.pdbx_seq_one_letter_code
_entity_poly.pdbx_strand_id
1 'polypeptide(L)'
;HGAMLLREIADKRDGRGDAPEASHGIDGSSRVAAPVRRQGLNILTHCNAGSLATAFYGTALGVVYAAAQEGLINRVYADETRPVNQGARLTAWELARAGVPVTLQCDDMAASLMAEGKVDAVIVGADRIAANGDTANKVGTLGLAIMARHFQIPFYVAAPRSTIDCITKTGDDISIEERDSSEVLAEPLFGVTVRNPAFDVTPYALVTAIITEDGIWKPLEL
;
A
#
# COMPACT_ATOMS: atom_id res chain seq x y z
N HIS A 1 14.19 8.10 5.83
CA HIS A 1 14.27 6.65 6.10
C HIS A 1 13.56 5.84 4.99
N GLY A 2 12.30 6.12 4.66
CA GLY A 2 11.57 5.33 3.67
C GLY A 2 12.19 5.32 2.26
N ALA A 3 12.73 6.44 1.77
CA ALA A 3 13.42 6.49 0.48
C ALA A 3 14.69 5.62 0.47
N MET A 4 15.42 5.53 1.59
CA MET A 4 16.55 4.61 1.73
C MET A 4 16.14 3.16 1.55
N LEU A 5 15.02 2.77 2.14
CA LEU A 5 14.45 1.42 1.99
C LEU A 5 14.10 1.12 0.53
N LEU A 6 13.48 2.06 -0.16
CA LEU A 6 13.16 1.90 -1.58
C LEU A 6 14.42 1.82 -2.46
N ARG A 7 15.49 2.54 -2.10
CA ARG A 7 16.78 2.40 -2.77
C ARG A 7 17.35 0.99 -2.62
N GLU A 8 17.30 0.41 -1.42
CA GLU A 8 17.73 -0.99 -1.21
C GLU A 8 16.93 -1.99 -2.06
N ILE A 9 15.63 -1.76 -2.25
CA ILE A 9 14.80 -2.60 -3.11
C ILE A 9 15.23 -2.45 -4.57
N ALA A 10 15.48 -1.22 -5.03
CA ALA A 10 15.94 -0.94 -6.38
C ALA A 10 17.30 -1.61 -6.65
N ASP A 11 18.26 -1.45 -5.74
CA ASP A 11 19.60 -2.05 -5.84
C ASP A 11 19.55 -3.57 -5.87
N LYS A 12 18.70 -4.20 -5.02
CA LYS A 12 18.49 -5.66 -5.02
C LYS A 12 17.84 -6.15 -6.30
N ARG A 13 16.92 -5.39 -6.88
CA ARG A 13 16.29 -5.72 -8.16
C ARG A 13 17.32 -5.62 -9.31
N ASP A 14 18.09 -4.56 -9.36
CA ASP A 14 19.06 -4.31 -10.43
C ASP A 14 20.28 -5.26 -10.32
N GLY A 15 20.65 -5.68 -9.10
CA GLY A 15 21.69 -6.68 -8.83
C GLY A 15 21.25 -8.13 -9.10
N ARG A 16 19.96 -8.40 -9.25
CA ARG A 16 19.40 -9.71 -9.66
C ARG A 16 19.26 -9.80 -11.19
N GLY A 17 20.23 -9.33 -11.94
CA GLY A 17 20.36 -9.64 -13.36
C GLY A 17 20.52 -11.14 -13.54
N ASP A 18 19.41 -11.85 -13.68
CA ASP A 18 19.13 -13.27 -13.95
C ASP A 18 18.23 -13.89 -12.88
N ALA A 19 16.97 -13.44 -12.82
CA ALA A 19 15.95 -14.21 -12.12
C ALA A 19 15.46 -15.33 -13.07
N PRO A 20 15.40 -16.60 -12.61
CA PRO A 20 14.86 -17.68 -13.41
C PRO A 20 13.37 -17.46 -13.68
N GLU A 21 12.99 -17.68 -14.93
CA GLU A 21 11.60 -17.73 -15.38
C GLU A 21 10.76 -18.59 -14.44
N ALA A 22 9.67 -18.05 -13.93
CA ALA A 22 8.63 -18.85 -13.29
C ALA A 22 7.95 -19.68 -14.38
N SER A 23 8.47 -20.89 -14.60
CA SER A 23 7.87 -21.89 -15.48
C SER A 23 6.62 -22.45 -14.84
N HIS A 24 5.46 -21.92 -15.15
CA HIS A 24 4.20 -22.66 -15.10
C HIS A 24 3.84 -22.97 -16.57
N GLY A 25 4.30 -24.14 -17.03
CA GLY A 25 3.96 -24.65 -18.33
C GLY A 25 2.46 -24.96 -18.43
N ILE A 26 1.79 -24.26 -19.31
CA ILE A 26 0.70 -24.80 -20.11
C ILE A 26 1.03 -24.39 -21.55
N ASP A 27 1.21 -25.42 -22.37
CA ASP A 27 1.59 -25.43 -23.77
C ASP A 27 0.80 -24.44 -24.63
N GLY A 28 1.50 -23.73 -25.50
CA GLY A 28 0.90 -22.91 -26.54
C GLY A 28 1.65 -21.61 -26.83
N SER A 29 2.66 -21.69 -27.70
CA SER A 29 3.35 -20.61 -28.44
C SER A 29 2.87 -19.16 -28.18
N SER A 30 3.48 -18.46 -27.26
CA SER A 30 3.53 -17.01 -27.27
C SER A 30 4.98 -16.57 -27.01
N ARG A 31 5.51 -15.77 -27.93
CA ARG A 31 6.83 -15.15 -27.79
C ARG A 31 6.80 -14.28 -26.54
N VAL A 32 7.44 -14.73 -25.47
CA VAL A 32 7.70 -13.91 -24.28
C VAL A 32 8.68 -12.82 -24.72
N ALA A 33 8.18 -11.59 -24.78
CA ALA A 33 9.05 -10.45 -24.97
C ALA A 33 10.06 -10.39 -23.83
N ALA A 34 11.34 -10.17 -24.15
CA ALA A 34 12.37 -9.99 -23.15
C ALA A 34 11.94 -8.91 -22.15
N PRO A 35 12.19 -9.09 -20.83
CA PRO A 35 11.79 -8.11 -19.83
C PRO A 35 12.45 -6.77 -20.15
N VAL A 36 11.64 -5.79 -20.48
CA VAL A 36 12.09 -4.40 -20.61
C VAL A 36 12.61 -4.00 -19.24
N ARG A 37 13.90 -3.69 -19.11
CA ARG A 37 14.48 -3.12 -17.87
C ARG A 37 13.70 -1.86 -17.52
N ARG A 38 12.86 -1.93 -16.49
CA ARG A 38 12.13 -0.78 -15.98
C ARG A 38 13.12 0.11 -15.22
N GLN A 39 13.20 1.37 -15.58
CA GLN A 39 13.91 2.34 -14.75
C GLN A 39 12.98 2.72 -13.57
N GLY A 40 13.41 2.45 -12.34
CA GLY A 40 12.69 2.78 -11.11
C GLY A 40 11.64 1.74 -10.68
N LEU A 41 11.10 1.95 -9.47
CA LEU A 41 10.17 1.05 -8.78
C LEU A 41 8.72 1.38 -9.12
N ASN A 42 7.90 0.36 -9.12
CA ASN A 42 6.45 0.46 -9.13
C ASN A 42 5.92 0.26 -7.71
N ILE A 43 5.27 1.25 -7.18
CA ILE A 43 4.70 1.25 -5.83
C ILE A 43 3.19 1.13 -5.93
N LEU A 44 2.58 0.29 -5.11
CA LEU A 44 1.13 0.24 -4.92
C LEU A 44 0.78 0.89 -3.58
N THR A 45 -0.26 1.71 -3.57
CA THR A 45 -0.76 2.37 -2.37
C THR A 45 -2.28 2.35 -2.30
N HIS A 46 -2.81 2.49 -1.08
CA HIS A 46 -4.23 2.44 -0.79
C HIS A 46 -4.62 3.61 0.11
N CYS A 47 -5.82 4.17 -0.07
CA CYS A 47 -6.31 5.37 0.60
C CYS A 47 -5.48 6.62 0.28
N ASN A 48 -5.43 7.57 1.20
CA ASN A 48 -4.56 8.72 1.12
C ASN A 48 -3.79 8.90 2.44
N ALA A 49 -2.48 8.87 2.33
CA ALA A 49 -1.56 9.21 3.40
C ALA A 49 -0.56 10.27 2.89
N GLY A 50 -1.08 11.22 2.14
CA GLY A 50 -0.38 12.39 1.61
C GLY A 50 -0.67 13.65 2.40
N SER A 51 -0.28 14.81 1.85
CA SER A 51 -0.42 16.12 2.49
C SER A 51 -1.87 16.52 2.76
N LEU A 52 -2.82 16.01 1.99
CA LEU A 52 -4.24 16.35 2.14
C LEU A 52 -4.91 15.66 3.32
N ALA A 53 -4.47 14.47 3.72
CA ALA A 53 -5.06 13.71 4.82
C ALA A 53 -4.16 13.62 6.06
N THR A 54 -2.91 14.04 5.96
CA THR A 54 -1.95 14.07 7.07
C THR A 54 -1.39 15.48 7.25
N ALA A 55 -0.19 15.62 7.82
CA ALA A 55 0.46 16.92 7.97
C ALA A 55 1.59 17.11 6.94
N PHE A 56 1.72 18.33 6.40
CA PHE A 56 2.82 18.83 5.55
C PHE A 56 3.15 17.94 4.34
N TYR A 57 4.10 17.01 4.52
CA TYR A 57 4.70 16.24 3.45
C TYR A 57 4.00 14.91 3.17
N GLY A 58 3.16 14.49 4.09
CA GLY A 58 2.54 13.17 4.07
C GLY A 58 3.40 12.08 4.72
N THR A 59 2.82 10.89 4.87
CA THR A 59 3.52 9.70 5.40
C THR A 59 3.85 8.72 4.28
N ALA A 60 2.95 7.86 3.84
CA ALA A 60 3.20 6.95 2.72
C ALA A 60 3.56 7.69 1.42
N LEU A 61 2.81 8.73 1.07
CA LEU A 61 3.14 9.55 -0.10
C LEU A 61 4.41 10.39 0.12
N GLY A 62 4.74 10.75 1.36
CA GLY A 62 6.02 11.38 1.70
C GLY A 62 7.22 10.51 1.33
N VAL A 63 7.15 9.19 1.60
CA VAL A 63 8.16 8.23 1.15
C VAL A 63 8.26 8.20 -0.37
N VAL A 64 7.11 8.17 -1.05
CA VAL A 64 7.04 8.19 -2.52
C VAL A 64 7.65 9.47 -3.09
N TYR A 65 7.32 10.64 -2.54
CA TYR A 65 7.87 11.92 -3.01
C TYR A 65 9.39 11.99 -2.86
N ALA A 66 9.91 11.57 -1.71
CA ALA A 66 11.34 11.53 -1.48
C ALA A 66 12.05 10.59 -2.47
N ALA A 67 11.51 9.41 -2.70
CA ALA A 67 12.04 8.46 -3.67
C ALA A 67 11.91 8.96 -5.13
N ALA A 68 10.84 9.66 -5.46
CA ALA A 68 10.66 10.25 -6.79
C ALA A 68 11.69 11.37 -7.08
N GLN A 69 12.04 12.20 -6.07
CA GLN A 69 13.11 13.20 -6.20
C GLN A 69 14.47 12.58 -6.49
N GLU A 70 14.69 11.33 -6.07
CA GLU A 70 15.90 10.57 -6.34
C GLU A 70 15.83 9.77 -7.66
N GLY A 71 14.73 9.88 -8.43
CA GLY A 71 14.53 9.14 -9.67
C GLY A 71 14.25 7.64 -9.47
N LEU A 72 13.90 7.21 -8.25
CA LEU A 72 13.68 5.81 -7.91
C LEU A 72 12.28 5.29 -8.28
N ILE A 73 11.34 6.16 -8.62
CA ILE A 73 9.96 5.79 -8.93
C ILE A 73 9.72 5.76 -10.43
N ASN A 74 9.30 4.60 -10.93
CA ASN A 74 8.78 4.48 -12.28
C ASN A 74 7.29 4.84 -12.32
N ARG A 75 6.49 4.31 -11.38
CA ARG A 75 5.05 4.53 -11.33
C ARG A 75 4.47 4.23 -9.95
N VAL A 76 3.43 4.96 -9.60
CA VAL A 76 2.57 4.60 -8.45
C VAL A 76 1.24 4.09 -8.98
N TYR A 77 0.81 2.94 -8.50
CA TYR A 77 -0.54 2.45 -8.64
C TYR A 77 -1.33 2.85 -7.39
N ALA A 78 -2.44 3.51 -7.58
CA ALA A 78 -3.31 3.94 -6.49
C ALA A 78 -4.65 3.22 -6.60
N ASP A 79 -5.00 2.46 -5.57
CA ASP A 79 -6.34 1.91 -5.44
C ASP A 79 -7.34 3.04 -5.24
N GLU A 80 -8.51 2.98 -5.89
CA GLU A 80 -9.54 4.02 -5.75
C GLU A 80 -10.03 4.19 -4.31
N THR A 81 -9.99 3.11 -3.54
CA THR A 81 -10.29 3.05 -2.11
C THR A 81 -11.77 3.27 -1.80
N ARG A 82 -12.60 2.28 -2.18
CA ARG A 82 -14.01 2.26 -1.80
C ARG A 82 -14.17 2.22 -0.26
N PRO A 83 -15.27 2.73 0.32
CA PRO A 83 -16.39 3.37 -0.39
C PRO A 83 -16.20 4.86 -0.68
N VAL A 84 -15.30 5.57 0.04
CA VAL A 84 -15.19 7.05 -0.02
C VAL A 84 -14.24 7.54 -1.12
N ASN A 85 -13.51 6.63 -1.77
CA ASN A 85 -12.64 6.89 -2.92
C ASN A 85 -11.50 7.89 -2.65
N GLN A 86 -10.84 7.79 -1.48
CA GLN A 86 -9.73 8.68 -1.14
C GLN A 86 -8.53 8.51 -2.10
N GLY A 87 -8.31 7.29 -2.60
CA GLY A 87 -7.27 7.04 -3.60
C GLY A 87 -7.55 7.78 -4.90
N ALA A 88 -8.79 7.71 -5.39
CA ALA A 88 -9.19 8.42 -6.61
C ALA A 88 -9.25 9.94 -6.41
N ARG A 89 -9.84 10.38 -5.30
CA ARG A 89 -10.12 11.81 -5.07
C ARG A 89 -8.91 12.60 -4.61
N LEU A 90 -8.01 11.97 -3.85
CA LEU A 90 -6.88 12.65 -3.21
C LEU A 90 -5.54 12.14 -3.73
N THR A 91 -5.24 10.85 -3.59
CA THR A 91 -3.92 10.29 -3.90
C THR A 91 -3.52 10.45 -5.36
N ALA A 92 -4.43 10.11 -6.28
CA ALA A 92 -4.16 10.28 -7.72
C ALA A 92 -3.93 11.74 -8.08
N TRP A 93 -4.71 12.65 -7.47
CA TRP A 93 -4.58 14.09 -7.70
C TRP A 93 -3.26 14.64 -7.14
N GLU A 94 -2.90 14.29 -5.89
CA GLU A 94 -1.65 14.76 -5.27
C GLU A 94 -0.42 14.31 -6.07
N LEU A 95 -0.37 13.02 -6.42
CA LEU A 95 0.76 12.44 -7.18
C LEU A 95 0.90 13.09 -8.56
N ALA A 96 -0.22 13.24 -9.28
CA ALA A 96 -0.21 13.89 -10.59
C ALA A 96 0.27 15.35 -10.51
N ARG A 97 -0.17 16.11 -9.49
CA ARG A 97 0.30 17.49 -9.27
C ARG A 97 1.79 17.56 -8.88
N ALA A 98 2.30 16.55 -8.21
CA ALA A 98 3.71 16.45 -7.87
C ALA A 98 4.59 15.97 -9.04
N GLY A 99 4.00 15.66 -10.21
CA GLY A 99 4.72 15.14 -11.37
C GLY A 99 5.16 13.68 -11.21
N VAL A 100 4.60 12.94 -10.24
CA VAL A 100 4.86 11.52 -10.04
C VAL A 100 3.92 10.72 -10.95
N PRO A 101 4.44 9.83 -11.82
CA PRO A 101 3.59 9.00 -12.68
C PRO A 101 2.66 8.14 -11.84
N VAL A 102 1.36 8.28 -12.04
CA VAL A 102 0.33 7.56 -11.31
C VAL A 102 -0.65 6.85 -12.23
N THR A 103 -1.09 5.67 -11.82
CA THR A 103 -2.21 4.94 -12.43
C THR A 103 -3.25 4.67 -11.36
N LEU A 104 -4.46 5.14 -11.57
CA LEU A 104 -5.61 4.84 -10.73
C LEU A 104 -6.22 3.50 -11.17
N GLN A 105 -6.59 2.66 -10.21
CA GLN A 105 -7.26 1.38 -10.45
C GLN A 105 -8.37 1.12 -9.43
N CYS A 106 -9.28 0.18 -9.74
CA CYS A 106 -10.21 -0.32 -8.75
C CYS A 106 -9.49 -1.18 -7.72
N ASP A 107 -10.04 -1.25 -6.49
CA ASP A 107 -9.41 -1.96 -5.37
C ASP A 107 -9.19 -3.45 -5.67
N ASP A 108 -10.07 -4.07 -6.42
CA ASP A 108 -10.01 -5.50 -6.80
C ASP A 108 -9.00 -5.83 -7.90
N MET A 109 -8.39 -4.82 -8.53
CA MET A 109 -7.37 -5.02 -9.57
C MET A 109 -5.96 -5.26 -9.01
N ALA A 110 -5.74 -5.04 -7.72
CA ALA A 110 -4.42 -5.16 -7.08
C ALA A 110 -3.82 -6.57 -7.23
N ALA A 111 -4.63 -7.62 -7.07
CA ALA A 111 -4.17 -9.00 -7.18
C ALA A 111 -3.64 -9.34 -8.59
N SER A 112 -4.35 -8.93 -9.64
CA SER A 112 -3.91 -9.17 -11.03
C SER A 112 -2.63 -8.40 -11.34
N LEU A 113 -2.51 -7.15 -10.87
CA LEU A 113 -1.33 -6.33 -11.04
C LEU A 113 -0.09 -6.96 -10.36
N MET A 114 -0.26 -7.51 -9.15
CA MET A 114 0.80 -8.24 -8.43
C MET A 114 1.17 -9.54 -9.15
N ALA A 115 0.19 -10.30 -9.62
CA ALA A 115 0.41 -11.54 -10.38
C ALA A 115 1.18 -11.29 -11.70
N GLU A 116 1.00 -10.13 -12.32
CA GLU A 116 1.76 -9.72 -13.51
C GLU A 116 3.19 -9.24 -13.19
N GLY A 117 3.62 -9.29 -11.91
CA GLY A 117 4.94 -8.82 -11.48
C GLY A 117 5.15 -7.32 -11.69
N LYS A 118 4.10 -6.53 -11.63
CA LYS A 118 4.15 -5.08 -11.87
C LYS A 118 4.29 -4.25 -10.60
N VAL A 119 4.35 -4.86 -9.41
CA VAL A 119 4.46 -4.19 -8.11
C VAL A 119 5.76 -4.60 -7.44
N ASP A 120 6.60 -3.65 -7.09
CA ASP A 120 7.86 -3.90 -6.39
C ASP A 120 7.71 -3.75 -4.86
N ALA A 121 6.78 -2.92 -4.40
CA ALA A 121 6.45 -2.75 -2.98
C ALA A 121 5.04 -2.15 -2.80
N VAL A 122 4.43 -2.45 -1.67
CA VAL A 122 3.21 -1.79 -1.19
C VAL A 122 3.58 -0.84 -0.05
N ILE A 123 3.09 0.40 -0.09
CA ILE A 123 3.30 1.39 0.97
C ILE A 123 1.95 2.04 1.29
N VAL A 124 1.51 1.92 2.54
CA VAL A 124 0.27 2.51 3.03
C VAL A 124 0.50 3.35 4.28
N GLY A 125 -0.46 4.17 4.64
CA GLY A 125 -0.50 4.86 5.93
C GLY A 125 -1.02 3.97 7.06
N ALA A 126 -1.28 4.58 8.21
CA ALA A 126 -2.00 3.96 9.31
C ALA A 126 -2.87 4.99 10.03
N ASP A 127 -4.06 4.57 10.45
CA ASP A 127 -4.92 5.34 11.34
C ASP A 127 -4.57 5.06 12.82
N ARG A 128 -4.15 3.82 13.13
CA ARG A 128 -3.64 3.43 14.44
C ARG A 128 -2.73 2.21 14.31
N ILE A 129 -1.67 2.16 15.11
CA ILE A 129 -0.76 1.02 15.23
C ILE A 129 -0.75 0.59 16.70
N ALA A 130 -1.12 -0.65 16.99
CA ALA A 130 -1.06 -1.23 18.32
C ALA A 130 0.38 -1.52 18.75
N ALA A 131 0.60 -1.73 20.05
CA ALA A 131 1.93 -1.98 20.64
C ALA A 131 2.65 -3.20 20.05
N ASN A 132 1.92 -4.20 19.54
CA ASN A 132 2.48 -5.36 18.86
C ASN A 132 2.75 -5.14 17.37
N GLY A 133 2.43 -3.95 16.82
CA GLY A 133 2.60 -3.62 15.40
C GLY A 133 1.41 -3.95 14.51
N ASP A 134 0.30 -4.50 15.05
CA ASP A 134 -0.94 -4.62 14.29
C ASP A 134 -1.44 -3.24 13.88
N THR A 135 -1.82 -3.10 12.62
CA THR A 135 -2.10 -1.79 12.03
C THR A 135 -3.53 -1.69 11.54
N ALA A 136 -4.30 -0.75 12.11
CA ALA A 136 -5.58 -0.33 11.57
C ALA A 136 -5.35 0.74 10.49
N ASN A 137 -5.91 0.51 9.33
CA ASN A 137 -5.91 1.46 8.22
C ASN A 137 -7.19 1.32 7.40
N LYS A 138 -7.40 2.20 6.43
CA LYS A 138 -8.58 2.20 5.57
C LYS A 138 -8.93 0.78 5.10
N VAL A 139 -10.24 0.43 5.21
CA VAL A 139 -10.76 -0.88 4.79
C VAL A 139 -10.25 -1.25 3.39
N GLY A 140 -9.81 -2.50 3.22
CA GLY A 140 -9.11 -3.02 2.04
C GLY A 140 -7.61 -3.24 2.26
N THR A 141 -7.01 -2.58 3.25
CA THR A 141 -5.58 -2.70 3.58
C THR A 141 -5.18 -4.11 3.96
N LEU A 142 -6.00 -4.81 4.77
CA LEU A 142 -5.75 -6.21 5.14
C LEU A 142 -5.73 -7.12 3.90
N GLY A 143 -6.70 -6.96 3.00
CA GLY A 143 -6.74 -7.72 1.75
C GLY A 143 -5.47 -7.51 0.91
N LEU A 144 -5.04 -6.26 0.81
CA LEU A 144 -3.83 -5.88 0.09
C LEU A 144 -2.56 -6.49 0.71
N ALA A 145 -2.45 -6.51 2.05
CA ALA A 145 -1.33 -7.13 2.76
C ALA A 145 -1.27 -8.65 2.57
N ILE A 146 -2.43 -9.32 2.56
CA ILE A 146 -2.53 -10.77 2.28
C ILE A 146 -2.07 -11.06 0.84
N MET A 147 -2.52 -10.28 -0.13
CA MET A 147 -2.09 -10.42 -1.54
C MET A 147 -0.58 -10.16 -1.68
N ALA A 148 -0.05 -9.11 -1.08
CA ALA A 148 1.38 -8.81 -1.07
C ALA A 148 2.19 -9.98 -0.49
N ARG A 149 1.74 -10.57 0.62
CA ARG A 149 2.37 -11.75 1.22
C ARG A 149 2.37 -12.96 0.29
N HIS A 150 1.23 -13.22 -0.39
CA HIS A 150 1.11 -14.31 -1.36
C HIS A 150 2.10 -14.17 -2.53
N PHE A 151 2.23 -12.97 -3.06
CA PHE A 151 3.13 -12.67 -4.18
C PHE A 151 4.56 -12.31 -3.75
N GLN A 152 4.89 -12.43 -2.46
CA GLN A 152 6.21 -12.12 -1.88
C GLN A 152 6.66 -10.67 -2.14
N ILE A 153 5.70 -9.76 -2.16
CA ILE A 153 5.93 -8.33 -2.31
C ILE A 153 6.04 -7.71 -0.91
N PRO A 154 7.07 -6.89 -0.62
CA PRO A 154 7.19 -6.23 0.68
C PRO A 154 6.05 -5.25 0.91
N PHE A 155 5.49 -5.28 2.12
CA PHE A 155 4.39 -4.45 2.57
C PHE A 155 4.86 -3.53 3.70
N TYR A 156 4.80 -2.22 3.48
CA TYR A 156 5.28 -1.21 4.41
C TYR A 156 4.14 -0.33 4.91
N VAL A 157 4.22 0.03 6.17
CA VAL A 157 3.35 1.01 6.82
C VAL A 157 4.18 2.26 7.11
N ALA A 158 3.76 3.43 6.66
CA ALA A 158 4.43 4.69 6.94
C ALA A 158 3.52 5.60 7.76
N ALA A 159 3.88 5.89 8.99
CA ALA A 159 3.10 6.68 9.92
C ALA A 159 4.00 7.40 10.92
N PRO A 160 3.58 8.55 11.47
CA PRO A 160 4.34 9.21 12.53
C PRO A 160 4.27 8.37 13.81
N ARG A 161 5.28 8.50 14.67
CA ARG A 161 5.33 7.80 15.96
C ARG A 161 4.07 8.06 16.81
N SER A 162 3.45 9.23 16.68
CA SER A 162 2.21 9.56 17.37
C SER A 162 1.01 8.67 17.00
N THR A 163 1.09 7.93 15.89
CA THR A 163 0.08 6.95 15.47
C THR A 163 0.22 5.62 16.22
N ILE A 164 1.38 5.37 16.86
CA ILE A 164 1.64 4.17 17.64
C ILE A 164 1.00 4.33 19.03
N ASP A 165 0.01 3.48 19.30
CA ASP A 165 -0.71 3.43 20.57
C ASP A 165 -0.14 2.32 21.44
N CYS A 166 0.80 2.67 22.33
CA CYS A 166 1.43 1.72 23.24
C CYS A 166 0.49 1.17 24.33
N ILE A 167 -0.71 1.74 24.50
CA ILE A 167 -1.71 1.28 25.48
C ILE A 167 -2.54 0.14 24.87
N THR A 168 -2.91 0.25 23.60
CA THR A 168 -3.61 -0.79 22.84
C THR A 168 -2.63 -1.92 22.53
N LYS A 169 -2.85 -3.09 23.12
CA LYS A 169 -1.85 -4.18 23.06
C LYS A 169 -1.81 -4.88 21.72
N THR A 170 -2.96 -5.15 21.15
CA THR A 170 -3.12 -5.89 19.88
C THR A 170 -4.18 -5.25 18.99
N GLY A 171 -4.23 -5.65 17.74
CA GLY A 171 -5.23 -5.19 16.80
C GLY A 171 -6.66 -5.54 17.18
N ASP A 172 -6.87 -6.61 17.95
CA ASP A 172 -8.20 -7.01 18.45
C ASP A 172 -8.78 -5.99 19.45
N ASP A 173 -7.91 -5.20 20.08
CA ASP A 173 -8.29 -4.16 21.02
C ASP A 173 -8.63 -2.82 20.32
N ILE A 174 -8.41 -2.71 19.01
CA ILE A 174 -8.71 -1.51 18.24
C ILE A 174 -10.21 -1.47 17.89
N SER A 175 -10.92 -0.49 18.42
CA SER A 175 -12.32 -0.26 18.04
C SER A 175 -12.41 0.26 16.62
N ILE A 176 -13.16 -0.44 15.76
CA ILE A 176 -13.41 -0.07 14.37
C ILE A 176 -14.79 0.58 14.25
N GLU A 177 -14.80 1.80 13.72
CA GLU A 177 -16.03 2.54 13.44
C GLU A 177 -16.82 1.90 12.30
N GLU A 178 -18.11 1.68 12.50
CA GLU A 178 -19.05 1.37 11.41
C GLU A 178 -19.64 2.68 10.90
N ARG A 179 -19.48 2.94 9.62
CA ARG A 179 -19.86 4.22 8.99
C ARG A 179 -21.22 4.12 8.31
N ASP A 180 -21.73 5.28 7.85
CA ASP A 180 -23.02 5.35 7.17
C ASP A 180 -23.06 4.45 5.92
N SER A 181 -24.14 3.70 5.81
CA SER A 181 -24.36 2.77 4.70
C SER A 181 -24.46 3.47 3.34
N SER A 182 -24.86 4.75 3.30
CA SER A 182 -24.96 5.53 2.08
C SER A 182 -23.61 5.76 1.38
N GLU A 183 -22.50 5.64 2.10
CA GLU A 183 -21.16 5.70 1.48
C GLU A 183 -20.91 4.49 0.55
N VAL A 184 -21.48 3.33 0.88
CA VAL A 184 -21.37 2.11 0.06
C VAL A 184 -22.45 2.06 -1.00
N LEU A 185 -23.67 2.38 -0.62
CA LEU A 185 -24.86 2.31 -1.48
C LEU A 185 -25.72 3.57 -1.23
N ALA A 186 -25.68 4.53 -2.18
CA ALA A 186 -26.34 5.81 -2.05
C ALA A 186 -27.85 5.70 -1.87
N GLU A 187 -28.49 4.75 -2.57
CA GLU A 187 -29.93 4.49 -2.50
C GLU A 187 -30.18 3.15 -1.81
N PRO A 188 -30.88 3.14 -0.66
CA PRO A 188 -31.19 1.91 0.04
C PRO A 188 -31.98 0.90 -0.83
N LEU A 189 -31.56 -0.37 -0.80
CA LEU A 189 -32.29 -1.45 -1.46
C LEU A 189 -33.08 -2.25 -0.44
N PHE A 190 -34.35 -2.55 -0.78
CA PHE A 190 -35.21 -3.34 0.10
C PHE A 190 -34.63 -4.73 0.38
N GLY A 191 -34.53 -5.08 1.67
CA GLY A 191 -34.02 -6.36 2.12
C GLY A 191 -32.50 -6.53 2.04
N VAL A 192 -31.72 -5.46 1.72
CA VAL A 192 -30.25 -5.47 1.67
C VAL A 192 -29.69 -4.77 2.91
N THR A 193 -28.81 -5.47 3.63
CA THR A 193 -28.01 -4.90 4.71
C THR A 193 -26.64 -4.50 4.18
N VAL A 194 -26.20 -3.29 4.51
CA VAL A 194 -24.89 -2.77 4.12
C VAL A 194 -23.95 -2.86 5.32
N ARG A 195 -22.74 -3.36 5.10
CA ARG A 195 -21.61 -3.34 6.03
C ARG A 195 -20.60 -2.31 5.56
N ASN A 196 -20.21 -1.37 6.43
CA ASN A 196 -19.29 -0.29 6.08
C ASN A 196 -18.30 0.03 7.22
N PRO A 197 -17.39 -0.89 7.60
CA PRO A 197 -16.35 -0.57 8.56
C PRO A 197 -15.38 0.46 7.95
N ALA A 198 -14.99 1.47 8.73
CA ALA A 198 -14.06 2.51 8.28
C ALA A 198 -12.68 1.93 7.97
N PHE A 199 -12.24 0.99 8.78
CA PHE A 199 -10.89 0.41 8.77
C PHE A 199 -10.95 -1.12 8.83
N ASP A 200 -9.83 -1.76 8.49
CA ASP A 200 -9.54 -3.14 8.84
C ASP A 200 -8.18 -3.21 9.55
N VAL A 201 -7.93 -4.32 10.22
CA VAL A 201 -6.70 -4.53 10.98
C VAL A 201 -5.81 -5.50 10.25
N THR A 202 -4.62 -5.04 9.91
CA THR A 202 -3.55 -5.85 9.32
C THR A 202 -2.66 -6.39 10.43
N PRO A 203 -2.58 -7.73 10.61
CA PRO A 203 -1.66 -8.32 11.57
C PRO A 203 -0.20 -7.97 11.28
N TYR A 204 0.58 -7.71 12.32
CA TYR A 204 2.01 -7.36 12.21
C TYR A 204 2.82 -8.37 11.37
N ALA A 205 2.43 -9.64 11.40
CA ALA A 205 3.09 -10.69 10.63
C ALA A 205 3.02 -10.52 9.10
N LEU A 206 2.10 -9.68 8.61
CA LEU A 206 1.98 -9.30 7.20
C LEU A 206 2.76 -8.03 6.87
N VAL A 207 3.22 -7.27 7.85
CA VAL A 207 3.94 -6.02 7.70
C VAL A 207 5.45 -6.29 7.67
N THR A 208 6.11 -5.88 6.59
CA THR A 208 7.56 -6.05 6.44
C THR A 208 8.32 -5.10 7.35
N ALA A 209 7.92 -3.83 7.41
CA ALA A 209 8.45 -2.84 8.34
C ALA A 209 7.48 -1.65 8.48
N ILE A 210 7.64 -0.93 9.59
CA ILE A 210 6.97 0.33 9.90
C ILE A 210 7.99 1.45 9.77
N ILE A 211 7.65 2.47 9.00
CA ILE A 211 8.49 3.63 8.69
C ILE A 211 7.96 4.82 9.50
N THR A 212 8.80 5.40 10.35
CA THR A 212 8.47 6.59 11.13
C THR A 212 9.51 7.69 10.89
N GLU A 213 9.29 8.86 11.49
CA GLU A 213 10.29 9.94 11.53
C GLU A 213 11.57 9.54 12.26
N ASP A 214 11.49 8.62 13.23
CA ASP A 214 12.63 8.16 14.02
C ASP A 214 13.41 7.03 13.35
N GLY A 215 12.82 6.31 12.38
CA GLY A 215 13.51 5.20 11.72
C GLY A 215 12.61 4.19 11.06
N ILE A 216 13.19 3.04 10.75
CA ILE A 216 12.52 1.87 10.18
C ILE A 216 12.55 0.77 11.25
N TRP A 217 11.37 0.26 11.60
CA TRP A 217 11.17 -0.69 12.68
C TRP A 217 10.54 -1.98 12.15
N LYS A 218 10.99 -3.12 12.63
CA LYS A 218 10.18 -4.32 12.51
C LYS A 218 9.01 -4.24 13.48
N PRO A 219 7.82 -4.76 13.13
CA PRO A 219 6.64 -4.58 13.98
C PRO A 219 6.82 -4.93 15.45
N LEU A 220 7.57 -5.98 15.78
CA LEU A 220 7.84 -6.40 17.17
C LEU A 220 8.97 -5.61 17.87
N GLU A 221 9.53 -4.60 17.24
CA GLU A 221 10.62 -3.74 17.78
C GLU A 221 10.11 -2.34 18.17
N LEU A 222 8.77 -2.12 18.18
CA LEU A 222 8.11 -0.84 18.46
C LEU A 222 8.16 -0.47 19.97
#